data_e67caf8e2cdc581cf39d5e883eb73bb4
#
_entry.id   e67caf8e2cdc581cf39d5e883eb73bb4
#
_cell.length_a   1.000
_cell.length_b   1.000
_cell.length_c   1.000
_cell.angle_alpha   90.00
_cell.angle_beta   90.00
_cell.angle_gamma   90.00
#
_symmetry.space_group_name_H-M   'P 1'
#
loop_
_entity.id
_entity.type
_entity.pdbx_description
1 polymer ?
#
loop_
_entity_poly.entity_id
_entity_poly.type
_entity_poly.pdbx_seq_one_letter_code
_entity_poly.pdbx_strand_id
1 'polypeptide(L)'
;MASESVSSIRYGVTSQRTRIVLELSEKLDYNLFTLDAPHRVVLDLPAVTWPEQKPDDPSNGLIKNVRYGLFGPGKSRLVVDATGPVEVQKIFMLGPSAGFPYRLVIDLVETTQASFLARIAKRKASTPNKGVANAVPQVPFTPKPKTKKAKRVIVIDAGHGGVDPGAHGRKALEKNIVLAFAKALASTLKRTGKYEVHLTRDRDIYIPLRKRVNIARQYDADLFVSIHADSISRSAVRGMSIYTLSETASDKEAAALARKENRSDIIAGIDFGDQPAEVANILIDLAQRETKNLSVKFAGIVVNEMKGKTRLLDRTHRFAGFRVLKAPDVPSVLIELGFLTNKYDERELSSSKWRNKVAEALSQAINQYFVTAALDN
;
A
#
# COMPACT_ATOMS: atom_id res chain seq x y z
N MET A 1 16.23 -23.12 11.04
CA MET A 1 15.00 -23.20 11.84
C MET A 1 13.85 -23.13 10.85
N ALA A 2 12.85 -24.01 10.95
CA ALA A 2 11.64 -23.93 10.14
C ALA A 2 10.97 -22.57 10.46
N SER A 3 10.62 -21.79 9.45
CA SER A 3 9.91 -20.54 9.66
C SER A 3 8.48 -20.85 10.09
N GLU A 4 7.97 -20.14 11.09
CA GLU A 4 6.56 -20.18 11.48
C GLU A 4 5.66 -20.05 10.26
N SER A 5 4.61 -20.87 10.14
CA SER A 5 3.76 -20.89 8.95
C SER A 5 2.30 -21.15 9.25
N VAL A 6 1.45 -20.58 8.40
CA VAL A 6 0.05 -20.94 8.22
C VAL A 6 -0.05 -21.82 7.00
N SER A 7 -0.34 -23.10 7.18
CA SER A 7 -0.40 -24.08 6.08
C SER A 7 -1.73 -24.05 5.34
N SER A 8 -2.84 -23.77 6.04
CA SER A 8 -4.15 -23.65 5.43
C SER A 8 -5.06 -22.68 6.18
N ILE A 9 -6.05 -22.13 5.46
CA ILE A 9 -7.16 -21.35 6.01
C ILE A 9 -8.45 -21.96 5.49
N ARG A 10 -9.31 -22.42 6.39
CA ARG A 10 -10.57 -23.07 6.05
C ARG A 10 -11.76 -22.36 6.69
N TYR A 11 -12.91 -22.46 6.04
CA TYR A 11 -14.16 -21.85 6.49
C TYR A 11 -15.23 -22.91 6.68
N GLY A 12 -16.04 -22.74 7.72
CA GLY A 12 -17.23 -23.54 7.96
C GLY A 12 -18.40 -22.63 8.31
N VAL A 13 -19.54 -22.81 7.62
CA VAL A 13 -20.74 -22.01 7.84
C VAL A 13 -21.85 -22.89 8.35
N THR A 14 -22.52 -22.46 9.41
CA THR A 14 -23.75 -23.07 9.94
C THR A 14 -24.83 -21.99 10.04
N SER A 15 -26.06 -22.35 10.32
CA SER A 15 -27.14 -21.37 10.55
C SER A 15 -26.90 -20.42 11.72
N GLN A 16 -25.96 -20.77 12.61
CA GLN A 16 -25.70 -20.00 13.83
C GLN A 16 -24.37 -19.25 13.83
N ARG A 17 -23.40 -19.66 13.00
CA ARG A 17 -22.05 -19.07 13.02
C ARG A 17 -21.27 -19.31 11.73
N THR A 18 -20.27 -18.46 11.51
CA THR A 18 -19.20 -18.68 10.54
C THR A 18 -17.90 -18.94 11.28
N ARG A 19 -17.26 -20.09 11.01
CA ARG A 19 -16.00 -20.52 11.64
C ARG A 19 -14.84 -20.31 10.67
N ILE A 20 -13.76 -19.76 11.16
CA ILE A 20 -12.47 -19.66 10.47
C ILE A 20 -11.48 -20.55 11.21
N VAL A 21 -10.74 -21.38 10.49
CA VAL A 21 -9.70 -22.25 11.05
C VAL A 21 -8.39 -21.99 10.31
N LEU A 22 -7.37 -21.57 11.04
CA LEU A 22 -6.00 -21.48 10.56
C LEU A 22 -5.21 -22.68 11.06
N GLU A 23 -4.59 -23.45 10.17
CA GLU A 23 -3.62 -24.49 10.52
C GLU A 23 -2.25 -23.90 10.62
N LEU A 24 -1.57 -24.12 11.76
CA LEU A 24 -0.32 -23.48 12.14
C LEU A 24 0.76 -24.52 12.34
N SER A 25 2.00 -24.24 11.98
CA SER A 25 3.16 -25.12 12.22
C SER A 25 3.44 -25.32 13.71
N GLU A 26 3.11 -24.33 14.52
CA GLU A 26 3.31 -24.33 15.97
C GLU A 26 2.30 -23.44 16.68
N LYS A 27 2.35 -23.43 18.03
CA LYS A 27 1.53 -22.52 18.83
C LYS A 27 2.07 -21.09 18.70
N LEU A 28 1.23 -20.18 18.19
CA LEU A 28 1.56 -18.76 18.00
C LEU A 28 0.77 -17.87 18.95
N ASP A 29 1.41 -16.78 19.39
CA ASP A 29 0.70 -15.69 20.03
C ASP A 29 -0.10 -14.93 18.97
N TYR A 30 -1.26 -14.43 19.37
CA TYR A 30 -2.12 -13.67 18.48
C TYR A 30 -2.80 -12.51 19.17
N ASN A 31 -3.14 -11.49 18.37
CA ASN A 31 -3.99 -10.39 18.81
C ASN A 31 -5.15 -10.25 17.83
N LEU A 32 -6.39 -10.33 18.35
CA LEU A 32 -7.59 -10.24 17.52
C LEU A 32 -8.43 -9.05 17.96
N PHE A 33 -8.92 -8.29 16.97
CA PHE A 33 -9.77 -7.14 17.21
C PHE A 33 -10.70 -6.88 16.02
N THR A 34 -11.72 -6.05 16.25
CA THR A 34 -12.67 -5.63 15.22
C THR A 34 -12.55 -4.15 14.91
N LEU A 35 -12.85 -3.79 13.65
CA LEU A 35 -12.84 -2.43 13.13
C LEU A 35 -14.15 -2.15 12.40
N ASP A 36 -14.62 -0.90 12.53
CA ASP A 36 -15.78 -0.39 11.79
C ASP A 36 -15.37 0.38 10.52
N ALA A 37 -16.34 0.63 9.65
CA ALA A 37 -16.25 1.45 8.45
C ALA A 37 -15.14 1.04 7.44
N PRO A 38 -15.15 -0.14 6.83
CA PRO A 38 -16.16 -1.23 6.89
C PRO A 38 -15.95 -2.19 8.07
N HIS A 39 -16.94 -3.05 8.34
CA HIS A 39 -16.83 -4.08 9.38
C HIS A 39 -15.73 -5.08 9.04
N ARG A 40 -14.76 -5.23 9.94
CA ARG A 40 -13.60 -6.10 9.76
C ARG A 40 -13.23 -6.82 11.05
N VAL A 41 -12.78 -8.06 10.91
CA VAL A 41 -12.07 -8.78 11.96
C VAL A 41 -10.59 -8.84 11.56
N VAL A 42 -9.72 -8.41 12.44
CA VAL A 42 -8.27 -8.33 12.20
C VAL A 42 -7.55 -9.24 13.19
N LEU A 43 -6.72 -10.13 12.66
CA LEU A 43 -5.86 -11.02 13.43
C LEU A 43 -4.40 -10.67 13.13
N ASP A 44 -3.67 -10.26 14.16
CA ASP A 44 -2.22 -10.07 14.12
C ASP A 44 -1.52 -11.31 14.66
N LEU A 45 -0.48 -11.75 13.96
CA LEU A 45 0.40 -12.87 14.28
C LEU A 45 1.87 -12.41 14.22
N PRO A 46 2.82 -13.14 14.80
CA PRO A 46 4.22 -13.04 14.44
C PRO A 46 4.42 -13.18 12.92
N ALA A 47 5.61 -12.91 12.41
CA ALA A 47 5.87 -13.09 10.99
C ALA A 47 5.77 -14.58 10.61
N VAL A 48 4.78 -14.92 9.80
CA VAL A 48 4.55 -16.28 9.30
C VAL A 48 4.61 -16.34 7.79
N THR A 49 4.94 -17.50 7.26
CA THR A 49 4.73 -17.82 5.84
C THR A 49 3.26 -18.21 5.63
N TRP A 50 2.64 -17.64 4.61
CA TRP A 50 1.24 -17.89 4.27
C TRP A 50 1.10 -18.91 3.13
N PRO A 51 -0.04 -19.65 3.03
CA PRO A 51 -0.26 -20.58 1.93
C PRO A 51 -0.28 -19.86 0.58
N GLU A 52 0.32 -20.46 -0.43
CA GLU A 52 0.33 -19.92 -1.81
C GLU A 52 -1.05 -20.01 -2.47
N GLN A 53 -1.80 -21.06 -2.14
CA GLN A 53 -3.16 -21.23 -2.63
C GLN A 53 -4.10 -20.31 -1.85
N LYS A 54 -4.96 -19.59 -2.60
CA LYS A 54 -6.07 -18.86 -1.96
C LYS A 54 -6.94 -19.86 -1.20
N PRO A 55 -7.40 -19.48 0.01
CA PRO A 55 -8.43 -20.24 0.70
C PRO A 55 -9.68 -20.37 -0.19
N ASP A 56 -10.48 -21.38 0.06
CA ASP A 56 -11.80 -21.53 -0.57
C ASP A 56 -12.60 -20.24 -0.42
N ASP A 57 -13.46 -19.95 -1.41
CA ASP A 57 -14.26 -18.73 -1.41
C ASP A 57 -15.20 -18.73 -0.18
N PRO A 58 -15.05 -17.75 0.75
CA PRO A 58 -15.87 -17.68 1.96
C PRO A 58 -17.29 -17.15 1.70
N SER A 59 -17.75 -17.09 0.44
CA SER A 59 -18.96 -16.36 -0.01
C SER A 59 -20.27 -16.81 0.63
N ASN A 60 -20.28 -17.84 1.48
CA ASN A 60 -21.43 -18.28 2.23
C ASN A 60 -21.25 -17.97 3.72
N GLY A 61 -21.91 -16.91 4.23
CA GLY A 61 -21.91 -16.59 5.65
C GLY A 61 -21.53 -15.13 5.95
N LEU A 62 -20.86 -14.90 7.07
CA LEU A 62 -20.55 -13.56 7.57
C LEU A 62 -19.27 -12.96 6.97
N ILE A 63 -18.58 -13.68 6.07
CA ILE A 63 -17.33 -13.28 5.46
C ILE A 63 -17.56 -12.85 4.02
N LYS A 64 -17.11 -11.64 3.67
CA LYS A 64 -17.14 -11.10 2.32
C LYS A 64 -15.82 -11.32 1.59
N ASN A 65 -14.69 -11.17 2.29
CA ASN A 65 -13.35 -11.32 1.72
C ASN A 65 -12.34 -11.58 2.82
N VAL A 66 -11.23 -12.23 2.47
CA VAL A 66 -10.10 -12.47 3.37
C VAL A 66 -8.80 -12.10 2.67
N ARG A 67 -7.96 -11.37 3.38
CA ARG A 67 -6.63 -10.98 2.93
C ARG A 67 -5.62 -11.27 4.03
N TYR A 68 -4.43 -11.66 3.66
CA TYR A 68 -3.35 -11.94 4.60
C TYR A 68 -1.98 -11.64 3.99
N GLY A 69 -1.00 -11.43 4.85
CA GLY A 69 0.36 -11.14 4.43
C GLY A 69 1.18 -10.49 5.55
N LEU A 70 2.42 -10.14 5.24
CA LEU A 70 3.27 -9.40 6.15
C LEU A 70 2.75 -7.97 6.36
N PHE A 71 2.69 -7.56 7.62
CA PHE A 71 2.23 -6.25 8.07
C PHE A 71 3.30 -5.59 8.95
N GLY A 72 4.29 -5.00 8.32
CA GLY A 72 5.46 -4.47 9.01
C GLY A 72 6.52 -5.54 9.37
N PRO A 73 7.70 -5.14 9.82
CA PRO A 73 8.77 -6.05 10.21
C PRO A 73 8.33 -6.95 11.36
N GLY A 74 8.54 -8.27 11.19
CA GLY A 74 8.28 -9.26 12.24
C GLY A 74 6.79 -9.52 12.53
N LYS A 75 5.85 -9.04 11.72
CA LYS A 75 4.41 -9.19 11.93
C LYS A 75 3.68 -9.63 10.66
N SER A 76 2.75 -10.52 10.81
CA SER A 76 1.76 -10.92 9.82
C SER A 76 0.38 -10.50 10.26
N ARG A 77 -0.50 -10.26 9.29
CA ARG A 77 -1.89 -9.88 9.53
C ARG A 77 -2.82 -10.64 8.61
N LEU A 78 -3.96 -11.06 9.17
CA LEU A 78 -5.11 -11.51 8.42
C LEU A 78 -6.25 -10.52 8.66
N VAL A 79 -6.88 -10.07 7.58
CA VAL A 79 -8.02 -9.16 7.60
C VAL A 79 -9.21 -9.86 6.97
N VAL A 80 -10.27 -10.00 7.72
CA VAL A 80 -11.56 -10.55 7.29
C VAL A 80 -12.53 -9.39 7.13
N ASP A 81 -12.97 -9.12 5.90
CA ASP A 81 -14.09 -8.20 5.65
C ASP A 81 -15.39 -8.94 5.95
N ALA A 82 -16.19 -8.41 6.85
CA ALA A 82 -17.48 -8.97 7.20
C ALA A 82 -18.61 -8.41 6.33
N THR A 83 -19.67 -9.17 6.14
CA THR A 83 -20.89 -8.76 5.42
C THR A 83 -21.72 -7.73 6.19
N GLY A 84 -21.58 -7.71 7.52
CA GLY A 84 -22.25 -6.81 8.45
C GLY A 84 -21.55 -6.76 9.81
N PRO A 85 -22.17 -6.21 10.84
CA PRO A 85 -21.66 -6.23 12.20
C PRO A 85 -21.52 -7.65 12.71
N VAL A 86 -20.34 -8.06 13.18
CA VAL A 86 -20.06 -9.39 13.69
C VAL A 86 -19.47 -9.37 15.10
N GLU A 87 -19.74 -10.40 15.85
CA GLU A 87 -19.10 -10.65 17.12
C GLU A 87 -18.18 -11.86 17.02
N VAL A 88 -16.98 -11.76 17.58
CA VAL A 88 -16.13 -12.93 17.83
C VAL A 88 -16.66 -13.62 19.09
N GLN A 89 -17.46 -14.67 18.87
CA GLN A 89 -18.07 -15.42 19.96
C GLN A 89 -17.04 -16.24 20.72
N LYS A 90 -16.12 -16.89 19.99
CA LYS A 90 -15.04 -17.70 20.55
C LYS A 90 -13.78 -17.58 19.69
N ILE A 91 -12.64 -17.58 20.36
CA ILE A 91 -11.33 -17.81 19.76
C ILE A 91 -10.54 -18.75 20.67
N PHE A 92 -9.99 -19.82 20.12
CA PHE A 92 -9.22 -20.80 20.87
C PHE A 92 -8.23 -21.54 19.99
N MET A 93 -7.14 -22.01 20.62
CA MET A 93 -6.11 -22.81 19.98
C MET A 93 -6.32 -24.29 20.33
N LEU A 94 -6.35 -25.14 19.32
CA LEU A 94 -6.29 -26.60 19.46
C LEU A 94 -4.85 -27.05 19.21
N GLY A 95 -4.34 -27.89 20.13
CA GLY A 95 -3.05 -28.56 19.94
C GLY A 95 -3.10 -29.62 18.84
N PRO A 96 -1.94 -30.15 18.44
CA PRO A 96 -1.87 -31.25 17.50
C PRO A 96 -2.63 -32.46 17.98
N SER A 97 -3.47 -33.05 17.15
CA SER A 97 -4.21 -34.26 17.48
C SER A 97 -4.72 -34.96 16.22
N ALA A 98 -4.77 -36.30 16.22
CA ALA A 98 -5.31 -37.09 15.11
C ALA A 98 -4.75 -36.73 13.73
N GLY A 99 -3.45 -36.43 13.63
CA GLY A 99 -2.79 -36.07 12.37
C GLY A 99 -2.98 -34.59 11.93
N PHE A 100 -3.71 -33.79 12.69
CA PHE A 100 -3.85 -32.36 12.45
C PHE A 100 -2.79 -31.55 13.22
N PRO A 101 -2.23 -30.46 12.63
CA PRO A 101 -1.31 -29.54 13.30
C PRO A 101 -2.04 -28.68 14.34
N TYR A 102 -1.37 -27.65 14.87
CA TYR A 102 -2.04 -26.60 15.65
C TYR A 102 -3.12 -25.92 14.83
N ARG A 103 -4.23 -25.57 15.44
CA ARG A 103 -5.38 -24.93 14.78
C ARG A 103 -5.89 -23.78 15.62
N LEU A 104 -5.80 -22.56 15.07
CA LEU A 104 -6.48 -21.40 15.64
C LEU A 104 -7.89 -21.34 15.08
N VAL A 105 -8.88 -21.43 15.94
CA VAL A 105 -10.30 -21.43 15.59
C VAL A 105 -10.96 -20.13 16.02
N ILE A 106 -11.66 -19.47 15.09
CA ILE A 106 -12.37 -18.21 15.32
C ILE A 106 -13.83 -18.43 14.92
N ASP A 107 -14.76 -18.25 15.85
CA ASP A 107 -16.20 -18.32 15.62
C ASP A 107 -16.80 -16.90 15.56
N LEU A 108 -17.42 -16.56 14.44
CA LEU A 108 -18.11 -15.31 14.19
C LEU A 108 -19.62 -15.53 14.21
N VAL A 109 -20.36 -14.63 14.87
CA VAL A 109 -21.81 -14.58 14.87
C VAL A 109 -22.30 -13.18 14.49
N GLU A 110 -23.52 -13.08 13.99
CA GLU A 110 -24.14 -11.79 13.77
C GLU A 110 -24.37 -11.02 15.07
N THR A 111 -24.27 -9.71 15.01
CA THR A 111 -24.58 -8.83 16.14
C THR A 111 -25.25 -7.55 15.65
N THR A 112 -25.75 -6.73 16.55
CA THR A 112 -26.28 -5.40 16.19
C THR A 112 -25.14 -4.39 16.02
N GLN A 113 -25.37 -3.38 15.19
CA GLN A 113 -24.42 -2.25 15.02
C GLN A 113 -24.07 -1.60 16.36
N ALA A 114 -25.07 -1.41 17.23
CA ALA A 114 -24.87 -0.83 18.56
C ALA A 114 -23.94 -1.68 19.44
N SER A 115 -24.16 -3.00 19.50
CA SER A 115 -23.32 -3.93 20.26
C SER A 115 -21.91 -4.01 19.69
N PHE A 116 -21.77 -3.99 18.36
CA PHE A 116 -20.48 -3.98 17.67
C PHE A 116 -19.65 -2.75 18.05
N LEU A 117 -20.24 -1.55 17.95
CA LEU A 117 -19.60 -0.28 18.30
C LEU A 117 -19.24 -0.20 19.79
N ALA A 118 -20.15 -0.67 20.68
CA ALA A 118 -19.89 -0.69 22.12
C ALA A 118 -18.67 -1.55 22.47
N ARG A 119 -18.47 -2.69 21.79
CA ARG A 119 -17.29 -3.56 21.99
C ARG A 119 -15.99 -2.89 21.51
N ILE A 120 -16.03 -2.19 20.37
CA ILE A 120 -14.89 -1.41 19.88
C ILE A 120 -14.53 -0.32 20.90
N ALA A 121 -15.52 0.43 21.40
CA ALA A 121 -15.31 1.48 22.39
C ALA A 121 -14.73 0.92 23.70
N LYS A 122 -15.28 -0.21 24.21
CA LYS A 122 -14.77 -0.90 25.39
C LYS A 122 -13.32 -1.35 25.22
N ARG A 123 -12.98 -1.94 24.07
CA ARG A 123 -11.59 -2.32 23.75
C ARG A 123 -10.65 -1.10 23.80
N LYS A 124 -11.04 0.00 23.14
CA LYS A 124 -10.25 1.25 23.13
C LYS A 124 -10.04 1.81 24.54
N ALA A 125 -11.05 1.74 25.39
CA ALA A 125 -10.97 2.20 26.76
C ALA A 125 -10.10 1.29 27.67
N SER A 126 -10.12 -0.03 27.42
CA SER A 126 -9.37 -1.02 28.23
C SER A 126 -7.93 -1.24 27.77
N THR A 127 -7.55 -0.78 26.60
CA THR A 127 -6.17 -0.76 26.15
C THR A 127 -5.58 0.59 26.52
N PRO A 128 -4.90 0.73 27.68
CA PRO A 128 -4.17 1.97 27.94
C PRO A 128 -3.23 2.13 26.78
N ASN A 129 -3.16 3.31 26.24
CA ASN A 129 -2.36 3.78 25.10
C ASN A 129 -0.92 3.19 25.11
N LYS A 130 -0.81 1.85 25.07
CA LYS A 130 0.42 1.16 24.66
C LYS A 130 0.47 1.46 23.18
N GLY A 131 0.88 2.71 22.99
CA GLY A 131 0.93 3.42 21.75
C GLY A 131 1.13 2.44 20.67
N VAL A 132 0.07 2.29 19.92
CA VAL A 132 0.20 2.38 18.51
C VAL A 132 1.63 2.09 18.09
N ALA A 133 1.99 0.81 18.13
CA ALA A 133 3.17 0.39 17.34
C ALA A 133 2.97 0.77 15.85
N ASN A 134 1.84 1.39 15.52
CA ASN A 134 1.42 1.89 14.22
C ASN A 134 1.14 3.41 14.20
N ALA A 135 1.24 4.16 15.30
CA ALA A 135 1.33 5.61 15.22
C ALA A 135 2.66 5.94 14.58
N VAL A 136 2.63 6.14 13.28
CA VAL A 136 3.78 6.68 12.55
C VAL A 136 4.01 8.09 13.10
N PRO A 137 5.10 8.37 13.86
CA PRO A 137 5.35 9.71 14.33
C PRO A 137 5.33 10.65 13.14
N GLN A 138 4.61 11.77 13.26
CA GLN A 138 4.78 12.82 12.27
C GLN A 138 6.21 13.35 12.42
N VAL A 139 6.96 13.30 11.35
CA VAL A 139 8.18 14.10 11.26
C VAL A 139 7.71 15.55 11.22
N PRO A 140 7.97 16.36 12.27
CA PRO A 140 7.54 17.75 12.25
C PRO A 140 8.07 18.45 11.00
N PHE A 141 7.24 19.32 10.40
CA PHE A 141 7.73 20.19 9.34
C PHE A 141 8.60 21.28 9.99
N THR A 142 9.89 21.10 9.92
CA THR A 142 10.86 22.17 10.13
C THR A 142 11.45 22.49 8.78
N PRO A 143 11.28 23.72 8.24
CA PRO A 143 11.99 24.15 7.04
C PRO A 143 13.48 23.95 7.27
N LYS A 144 14.08 22.96 6.62
CA LYS A 144 15.53 22.78 6.65
C LYS A 144 16.12 23.52 5.45
N PRO A 145 17.18 24.32 5.64
CA PRO A 145 17.95 24.81 4.51
C PRO A 145 18.43 23.60 3.71
N LYS A 146 18.19 23.57 2.40
CA LYS A 146 18.68 22.50 1.52
C LYS A 146 20.21 22.55 1.55
N THR A 147 20.81 21.67 2.35
CA THR A 147 22.27 21.50 2.34
C THR A 147 22.71 20.92 0.98
N LYS A 148 23.84 21.42 0.44
CA LYS A 148 24.43 20.83 -0.79
C LYS A 148 24.82 19.40 -0.49
N LYS A 149 24.01 18.44 -0.93
CA LYS A 149 24.29 17.00 -0.84
C LYS A 149 25.28 16.61 -1.93
N ALA A 150 26.17 15.67 -1.62
CA ALA A 150 27.10 15.10 -2.62
C ALA A 150 26.33 14.38 -3.75
N LYS A 151 25.18 13.77 -3.44
CA LYS A 151 24.29 13.10 -4.41
C LYS A 151 22.84 13.50 -4.13
N ARG A 152 22.03 13.55 -5.18
CA ARG A 152 20.58 13.71 -5.02
C ARG A 152 19.97 12.41 -4.48
N VAL A 153 19.03 12.55 -3.55
CA VAL A 153 18.35 11.43 -2.88
C VAL A 153 17.00 11.18 -3.55
N ILE A 154 16.80 9.96 -4.01
CA ILE A 154 15.55 9.53 -4.65
C ILE A 154 14.92 8.42 -3.79
N VAL A 155 13.66 8.60 -3.42
CA VAL A 155 12.89 7.54 -2.78
C VAL A 155 11.86 7.01 -3.78
N ILE A 156 11.93 5.71 -4.04
CA ILE A 156 10.98 5.00 -4.89
C ILE A 156 10.04 4.21 -3.98
N ASP A 157 8.77 4.46 -4.14
CA ASP A 157 7.72 3.77 -3.41
C ASP A 157 7.10 2.70 -4.30
N ALA A 158 7.16 1.46 -3.88
CA ALA A 158 6.39 0.38 -4.48
C ALA A 158 5.03 0.31 -3.79
N GLY A 159 3.95 0.71 -4.47
CA GLY A 159 2.59 0.70 -3.93
C GLY A 159 2.18 -0.64 -3.34
N HIS A 160 1.17 -0.66 -2.46
CA HIS A 160 0.64 -1.89 -1.86
C HIS A 160 1.67 -2.73 -1.11
N GLY A 161 1.47 -4.05 -1.02
CA GLY A 161 2.38 -5.01 -0.40
C GLY A 161 1.78 -5.77 0.78
N GLY A 162 2.32 -6.95 1.08
CA GLY A 162 1.88 -7.79 2.18
C GLY A 162 0.38 -8.10 2.09
N VAL A 163 -0.35 -7.69 3.13
CA VAL A 163 -1.81 -7.88 3.27
C VAL A 163 -2.64 -7.08 2.24
N ASP A 164 -2.07 -6.05 1.61
CA ASP A 164 -2.71 -5.30 0.53
C ASP A 164 -2.18 -5.76 -0.84
N PRO A 165 -2.95 -6.55 -1.60
CA PRO A 165 -2.51 -7.06 -2.90
C PRO A 165 -2.52 -6.00 -4.01
N GLY A 166 -3.22 -4.87 -3.83
CA GLY A 166 -3.54 -3.94 -4.90
C GLY A 166 -4.52 -4.52 -5.92
N ALA A 167 -4.43 -4.09 -7.15
CA ALA A 167 -5.24 -4.58 -8.26
C ALA A 167 -4.89 -6.03 -8.62
N HIS A 168 -5.91 -6.76 -9.07
CA HIS A 168 -5.80 -8.13 -9.56
C HIS A 168 -5.91 -8.14 -11.09
N GLY A 169 -4.88 -8.62 -11.76
CA GLY A 169 -4.92 -9.01 -13.15
C GLY A 169 -5.44 -10.45 -13.32
N ARG A 170 -5.30 -11.00 -14.50
CA ARG A 170 -5.63 -12.41 -14.76
C ARG A 170 -4.63 -13.37 -14.12
N LYS A 171 -3.35 -12.99 -14.11
CA LYS A 171 -2.23 -13.80 -13.60
C LYS A 171 -1.32 -13.02 -12.65
N ALA A 172 -1.42 -11.70 -12.61
CA ALA A 172 -0.55 -10.83 -11.86
C ALA A 172 -1.27 -10.12 -10.72
N LEU A 173 -0.53 -9.86 -9.63
CA LEU A 173 -0.94 -8.98 -8.55
C LEU A 173 -0.14 -7.67 -8.66
N GLU A 174 -0.81 -6.56 -8.47
CA GLU A 174 -0.17 -5.24 -8.53
C GLU A 174 1.06 -5.15 -7.63
N LYS A 175 0.95 -5.56 -6.37
CA LYS A 175 2.05 -5.50 -5.40
C LYS A 175 3.35 -6.15 -5.89
N ASN A 176 3.25 -7.21 -6.71
CA ASN A 176 4.42 -7.92 -7.24
C ASN A 176 5.01 -7.19 -8.46
N ILE A 177 4.15 -6.69 -9.34
CA ILE A 177 4.55 -5.91 -10.52
C ILE A 177 5.29 -4.64 -10.11
N VAL A 178 4.70 -3.85 -9.21
CA VAL A 178 5.28 -2.57 -8.79
C VAL A 178 6.56 -2.74 -7.99
N LEU A 179 6.67 -3.80 -7.17
CA LEU A 179 7.92 -4.13 -6.47
C LEU A 179 9.03 -4.50 -7.45
N ALA A 180 8.73 -5.33 -8.44
CA ALA A 180 9.69 -5.72 -9.46
C ALA A 180 10.16 -4.51 -10.29
N PHE A 181 9.26 -3.59 -10.63
CA PHE A 181 9.58 -2.36 -11.33
C PHE A 181 10.41 -1.41 -10.46
N ALA A 182 10.02 -1.18 -9.22
CA ALA A 182 10.74 -0.31 -8.29
C ALA A 182 12.19 -0.78 -8.08
N LYS A 183 12.40 -2.10 -7.96
CA LYS A 183 13.75 -2.69 -7.87
C LYS A 183 14.57 -2.48 -9.16
N ALA A 184 13.96 -2.64 -10.33
CA ALA A 184 14.64 -2.40 -11.61
C ALA A 184 15.03 -0.93 -11.76
N LEU A 185 14.13 0.01 -11.46
CA LEU A 185 14.40 1.44 -11.47
C LEU A 185 15.52 1.82 -10.49
N ALA A 186 15.44 1.32 -9.24
CA ALA A 186 16.47 1.55 -8.24
C ALA A 186 17.85 1.05 -8.70
N SER A 187 17.91 -0.15 -9.28
CA SER A 187 19.14 -0.72 -9.84
C SER A 187 19.69 0.16 -10.98
N THR A 188 18.83 0.60 -11.89
CA THR A 188 19.21 1.46 -13.02
C THR A 188 19.79 2.80 -12.53
N LEU A 189 19.13 3.47 -11.59
CA LEU A 189 19.60 4.72 -11.01
C LEU A 189 20.92 4.56 -10.25
N LYS A 190 21.05 3.49 -9.44
CA LYS A 190 22.31 3.20 -8.70
C LYS A 190 23.49 3.00 -9.63
N ARG A 191 23.32 2.34 -10.78
CA ARG A 191 24.38 2.15 -11.79
C ARG A 191 24.91 3.45 -12.36
N THR A 192 24.13 4.53 -12.37
CA THR A 192 24.62 5.83 -12.84
C THR A 192 25.66 6.46 -11.92
N GLY A 193 25.74 6.03 -10.66
CA GLY A 193 26.61 6.60 -9.63
C GLY A 193 26.19 8.01 -9.14
N LYS A 194 25.18 8.62 -9.75
CA LYS A 194 24.76 10.02 -9.50
C LYS A 194 23.83 10.20 -8.32
N TYR A 195 23.13 9.13 -7.92
CA TYR A 195 22.01 9.18 -6.97
C TYR A 195 22.23 8.30 -5.77
N GLU A 196 21.72 8.72 -4.62
CA GLU A 196 21.40 7.88 -3.49
C GLU A 196 19.95 7.42 -3.64
N VAL A 197 19.68 6.10 -3.62
CA VAL A 197 18.37 5.57 -3.95
C VAL A 197 17.88 4.64 -2.86
N HIS A 198 16.71 4.95 -2.32
CA HIS A 198 16.02 4.16 -1.31
C HIS A 198 14.67 3.65 -1.83
N LEU A 199 14.25 2.49 -1.32
CA LEU A 199 12.94 1.91 -1.55
C LEU A 199 12.12 2.02 -0.27
N THR A 200 10.82 2.30 -0.37
CA THR A 200 9.92 2.21 0.80
C THR A 200 9.79 0.78 1.29
N ARG A 201 9.81 -0.18 0.36
CA ARG A 201 9.89 -1.62 0.62
C ARG A 201 10.73 -2.33 -0.45
N ASP A 202 11.48 -3.33 -0.02
CA ASP A 202 12.32 -4.20 -0.87
C ASP A 202 11.79 -5.64 -0.96
N ARG A 203 10.69 -5.93 -0.26
CA ARG A 203 10.05 -7.24 -0.20
C ARG A 203 8.53 -7.09 -0.12
N ASP A 204 7.80 -8.21 -0.15
CA ASP A 204 6.35 -8.22 -0.05
C ASP A 204 5.88 -7.97 1.39
N ILE A 205 5.87 -6.70 1.80
CA ILE A 205 5.44 -6.21 3.11
C ILE A 205 4.56 -4.98 2.93
N TYR A 206 3.53 -4.83 3.76
CA TYR A 206 2.70 -3.64 3.76
C TYR A 206 3.38 -2.49 4.52
N ILE A 207 3.35 -1.31 3.91
CA ILE A 207 3.80 -0.04 4.50
C ILE A 207 2.63 0.95 4.48
N PRO A 208 2.17 1.46 5.64
CA PRO A 208 1.11 2.47 5.70
C PRO A 208 1.42 3.73 4.89
N LEU A 209 0.41 4.34 4.27
CA LEU A 209 0.59 5.50 3.37
C LEU A 209 1.39 6.62 4.02
N ARG A 210 1.07 6.96 5.27
CA ARG A 210 1.80 8.00 6.02
C ARG A 210 3.26 7.64 6.26
N LYS A 211 3.56 6.35 6.49
CA LYS A 211 4.94 5.89 6.68
C LYS A 211 5.74 6.00 5.40
N ARG A 212 5.15 5.80 4.21
CA ARG A 212 5.81 6.02 2.91
C ARG A 212 6.27 7.46 2.74
N VAL A 213 5.37 8.42 3.06
CA VAL A 213 5.69 9.86 3.09
C VAL A 213 6.82 10.16 4.09
N ASN A 214 6.73 9.60 5.30
CA ASN A 214 7.76 9.83 6.33
C ASN A 214 9.11 9.23 5.94
N ILE A 215 9.16 8.09 5.26
CA ILE A 215 10.41 7.52 4.72
C ILE A 215 11.07 8.50 3.75
N ALA A 216 10.31 9.08 2.82
CA ALA A 216 10.85 10.09 1.91
C ALA A 216 11.45 11.29 2.67
N ARG A 217 10.75 11.77 3.70
CA ARG A 217 11.21 12.90 4.52
C ARG A 217 12.38 12.56 5.43
N GLN A 218 12.43 11.33 5.97
CA GLN A 218 13.55 10.87 6.81
C GLN A 218 14.86 10.81 6.04
N TYR A 219 14.81 10.39 4.76
CA TYR A 219 15.96 10.43 3.87
C TYR A 219 16.22 11.81 3.26
N ASP A 220 15.40 12.81 3.62
CA ASP A 220 15.48 14.16 3.03
C ASP A 220 15.50 14.09 1.49
N ALA A 221 14.54 13.36 0.93
CA ALA A 221 14.50 13.04 -0.49
C ALA A 221 14.36 14.30 -1.36
N ASP A 222 15.10 14.35 -2.46
CA ASP A 222 14.97 15.37 -3.48
C ASP A 222 13.85 15.05 -4.47
N LEU A 223 13.42 13.78 -4.53
CA LEU A 223 12.30 13.29 -5.35
C LEU A 223 11.70 12.03 -4.77
N PHE A 224 10.36 11.97 -4.73
CA PHE A 224 9.59 10.76 -4.37
C PHE A 224 8.78 10.30 -5.57
N VAL A 225 8.91 9.00 -5.92
CA VAL A 225 8.21 8.39 -7.05
C VAL A 225 7.46 7.16 -6.57
N SER A 226 6.13 7.27 -6.48
CA SER A 226 5.25 6.14 -6.14
C SER A 226 4.83 5.41 -7.41
N ILE A 227 4.98 4.09 -7.42
CA ILE A 227 4.76 3.20 -8.56
C ILE A 227 3.54 2.34 -8.32
N HIS A 228 2.60 2.37 -9.26
CA HIS A 228 1.33 1.67 -9.25
C HIS A 228 1.02 1.00 -10.59
N ALA A 229 0.04 0.10 -10.63
CA ALA A 229 -0.46 -0.58 -11.83
C ALA A 229 -1.91 -1.01 -11.59
N ASP A 230 -2.82 -0.06 -11.70
CA ASP A 230 -4.21 -0.17 -11.27
C ASP A 230 -5.07 -1.14 -12.12
N SER A 231 -6.29 -1.27 -11.75
CA SER A 231 -7.38 -1.92 -12.49
C SER A 231 -8.55 -0.97 -12.68
N ILE A 232 -9.14 -0.99 -13.86
CA ILE A 232 -10.29 -0.18 -14.22
C ILE A 232 -11.38 -1.05 -14.82
N SER A 233 -12.66 -0.72 -14.61
CA SER A 233 -13.79 -1.51 -15.12
C SER A 233 -13.81 -1.67 -16.65
N ARG A 234 -13.33 -0.66 -17.39
CA ARG A 234 -13.21 -0.68 -18.84
C ARG A 234 -11.88 -1.32 -19.28
N SER A 235 -11.88 -2.62 -19.55
CA SER A 235 -10.69 -3.38 -19.95
C SER A 235 -10.02 -2.91 -21.27
N ALA A 236 -10.68 -2.08 -22.07
CA ALA A 236 -10.10 -1.47 -23.27
C ALA A 236 -9.11 -0.33 -22.95
N VAL A 237 -9.22 0.30 -21.78
CA VAL A 237 -8.31 1.36 -21.37
C VAL A 237 -6.95 0.76 -21.05
N ARG A 238 -5.89 1.38 -21.59
CA ARG A 238 -4.51 0.92 -21.41
C ARG A 238 -3.51 2.07 -21.56
N GLY A 239 -2.34 1.88 -20.95
CA GLY A 239 -1.20 2.79 -21.05
C GLY A 239 -0.88 3.50 -19.75
N MET A 240 0.31 4.05 -19.72
CA MET A 240 0.88 4.75 -18.56
C MET A 240 0.22 6.11 -18.34
N SER A 241 0.09 6.51 -17.07
CA SER A 241 -0.26 7.87 -16.66
C SER A 241 0.54 8.28 -15.43
N ILE A 242 0.63 9.60 -15.20
CA ILE A 242 1.35 10.18 -14.07
C ILE A 242 0.45 11.17 -13.35
N TYR A 243 0.52 11.16 -12.03
CA TYR A 243 -0.32 11.97 -11.16
C TYR A 243 0.50 12.85 -10.24
N THR A 244 0.06 14.10 -10.06
CA THR A 244 0.57 15.04 -9.07
C THR A 244 -0.50 15.37 -8.04
N LEU A 245 -0.07 15.84 -6.86
CA LEU A 245 -0.99 16.21 -5.79
C LEU A 245 -1.79 17.46 -6.14
N SER A 246 -3.11 17.40 -5.94
CA SER A 246 -4.02 18.54 -5.97
C SER A 246 -5.19 18.30 -5.04
N GLU A 247 -5.77 19.37 -4.50
CA GLU A 247 -7.00 19.29 -3.70
C GLU A 247 -8.22 18.98 -4.57
N THR A 248 -8.24 19.52 -5.79
CA THR A 248 -9.26 19.22 -6.80
C THR A 248 -8.70 18.24 -7.81
N ALA A 249 -9.49 17.24 -8.20
CA ALA A 249 -9.08 16.27 -9.20
C ALA A 249 -9.25 16.82 -10.62
N SER A 250 -8.36 16.42 -11.55
CA SER A 250 -8.42 16.79 -12.96
C SER A 250 -9.69 16.29 -13.67
N ASP A 251 -10.22 15.19 -13.20
CA ASP A 251 -11.41 14.51 -13.74
C ASP A 251 -11.94 13.45 -12.77
N LYS A 252 -13.11 12.86 -13.11
CA LYS A 252 -13.79 11.87 -12.26
C LYS A 252 -12.99 10.59 -12.05
N GLU A 253 -12.28 10.14 -13.07
CA GLU A 253 -11.45 8.94 -13.01
C GLU A 253 -10.24 9.16 -12.07
N ALA A 254 -9.55 10.30 -12.17
CA ALA A 254 -8.46 10.65 -11.25
C ALA A 254 -8.95 10.75 -9.80
N ALA A 255 -10.15 11.33 -9.59
CA ALA A 255 -10.77 11.36 -8.26
C ALA A 255 -11.09 9.95 -7.73
N ALA A 256 -11.59 9.06 -8.60
CA ALA A 256 -11.92 7.69 -8.23
C ALA A 256 -10.66 6.87 -7.89
N LEU A 257 -9.60 7.03 -8.69
CA LEU A 257 -8.30 6.41 -8.43
C LEU A 257 -7.72 6.88 -7.08
N ALA A 258 -7.68 8.19 -6.83
CA ALA A 258 -7.17 8.71 -5.56
C ALA A 258 -7.97 8.20 -4.36
N ARG A 259 -9.31 8.09 -4.48
CA ARG A 259 -10.12 7.46 -3.42
C ARG A 259 -9.79 5.99 -3.21
N LYS A 260 -9.52 5.24 -4.28
CA LYS A 260 -9.13 3.82 -4.21
C LYS A 260 -7.80 3.68 -3.49
N GLU A 261 -6.77 4.39 -3.95
CA GLU A 261 -5.42 4.33 -3.38
C GLU A 261 -5.38 4.80 -1.92
N ASN A 262 -6.13 5.84 -1.58
CA ASN A 262 -6.25 6.33 -0.21
C ASN A 262 -6.93 5.34 0.76
N ARG A 263 -7.56 4.27 0.26
CA ARG A 263 -8.17 3.19 1.06
C ARG A 263 -7.19 2.05 1.38
N SER A 264 -5.98 2.06 0.86
CA SER A 264 -4.96 1.03 1.11
C SER A 264 -4.77 0.75 2.61
N ASP A 265 -4.70 1.78 3.45
CA ASP A 265 -4.62 1.63 4.90
C ASP A 265 -5.86 0.93 5.49
N ILE A 266 -7.07 1.23 4.97
CA ILE A 266 -8.31 0.55 5.37
C ILE A 266 -8.24 -0.93 4.98
N ILE A 267 -7.81 -1.23 3.76
CA ILE A 267 -7.64 -2.58 3.23
C ILE A 267 -6.68 -3.37 4.13
N ALA A 268 -5.61 -2.74 4.59
CA ALA A 268 -4.63 -3.34 5.48
C ALA A 268 -5.08 -3.42 6.96
N GLY A 269 -6.32 -3.03 7.29
CA GLY A 269 -6.86 -3.12 8.64
C GLY A 269 -6.22 -2.13 9.63
N ILE A 270 -5.91 -0.91 9.17
CA ILE A 270 -5.46 0.18 10.06
C ILE A 270 -6.68 0.84 10.70
N ASP A 271 -6.60 1.11 12.01
CA ASP A 271 -7.57 1.91 12.75
C ASP A 271 -7.20 3.40 12.64
N PHE A 272 -8.12 4.21 12.09
CA PHE A 272 -7.92 5.66 11.93
C PHE A 272 -8.39 6.47 13.15
N GLY A 273 -9.02 5.81 14.14
CA GLY A 273 -9.65 6.50 15.28
C GLY A 273 -8.71 7.33 16.15
N ASP A 274 -7.39 7.13 16.02
CA ASP A 274 -6.37 7.78 16.83
C ASP A 274 -5.40 8.66 16.01
N GLN A 275 -5.76 9.02 14.77
CA GLN A 275 -4.90 9.89 13.98
C GLN A 275 -5.16 11.37 14.31
N PRO A 276 -4.12 12.13 14.73
CA PRO A 276 -4.28 13.55 14.94
C PRO A 276 -4.68 14.25 13.64
N ALA A 277 -5.59 15.23 13.76
CA ALA A 277 -5.96 16.10 12.66
C ALA A 277 -4.70 16.79 12.10
N GLU A 278 -4.65 16.97 10.77
CA GLU A 278 -3.57 17.74 10.13
C GLU A 278 -3.64 19.19 10.67
N VAL A 279 -2.60 19.62 11.36
CA VAL A 279 -2.49 21.02 11.80
C VAL A 279 -2.12 21.86 10.57
N ALA A 280 -3.02 22.73 10.16
CA ALA A 280 -2.76 23.69 9.09
C ALA A 280 -1.69 24.71 9.57
N ASN A 281 -0.61 24.82 8.82
CA ASN A 281 0.46 25.79 9.07
C ASN A 281 0.79 26.51 7.76
N ILE A 282 0.77 27.86 7.77
CA ILE A 282 1.02 28.71 6.60
C ILE A 282 2.39 28.38 5.94
N LEU A 283 3.40 28.01 6.71
CA LEU A 283 4.70 27.59 6.19
C LEU A 283 4.64 26.25 5.44
N ILE A 284 3.75 25.35 5.88
CA ILE A 284 3.49 24.07 5.20
C ILE A 284 2.86 24.34 3.84
N ASP A 285 1.87 25.23 3.78
CA ASP A 285 1.16 25.58 2.54
C ASP A 285 2.10 26.20 1.48
N LEU A 286 3.03 27.06 1.90
CA LEU A 286 4.00 27.67 1.02
C LEU A 286 4.99 26.63 0.45
N ALA A 287 5.54 25.79 1.30
CA ALA A 287 6.41 24.68 0.91
C ALA A 287 5.70 23.70 -0.04
N GLN A 288 4.42 23.40 0.22
CA GLN A 288 3.62 22.54 -0.65
C GLN A 288 3.39 23.16 -2.05
N ARG A 289 3.26 24.48 -2.16
CA ARG A 289 3.13 25.15 -3.48
C ARG A 289 4.38 24.94 -4.33
N GLU A 290 5.56 25.16 -3.75
CA GLU A 290 6.82 24.93 -4.43
C GLU A 290 6.98 23.47 -4.87
N THR A 291 6.79 22.52 -3.96
CA THR A 291 6.90 21.09 -4.27
C THR A 291 5.87 20.62 -5.29
N LYS A 292 4.63 21.15 -5.28
CA LYS A 292 3.64 20.88 -6.33
C LYS A 292 4.11 21.33 -7.70
N ASN A 293 4.68 22.53 -7.82
CA ASN A 293 5.21 23.04 -9.09
C ASN A 293 6.37 22.19 -9.61
N LEU A 294 7.30 21.80 -8.72
CA LEU A 294 8.40 20.91 -9.06
C LEU A 294 7.91 19.52 -9.49
N SER A 295 6.86 19.00 -8.84
CA SER A 295 6.22 17.73 -9.21
C SER A 295 5.60 17.81 -10.62
N VAL A 296 4.91 18.91 -10.95
CA VAL A 296 4.32 19.14 -12.28
C VAL A 296 5.43 19.24 -13.35
N LYS A 297 6.52 19.96 -13.06
CA LYS A 297 7.69 20.03 -13.96
C LYS A 297 8.27 18.65 -14.25
N PHE A 298 8.48 17.85 -13.20
CA PHE A 298 8.96 16.48 -13.35
C PHE A 298 7.98 15.59 -14.13
N ALA A 299 6.67 15.69 -13.85
CA ALA A 299 5.66 14.94 -14.60
C ALA A 299 5.68 15.25 -16.10
N GLY A 300 5.86 16.51 -16.48
CA GLY A 300 6.00 16.92 -17.89
C GLY A 300 7.23 16.30 -18.57
N ILE A 301 8.35 16.23 -17.88
CA ILE A 301 9.58 15.58 -18.38
C ILE A 301 9.34 14.09 -18.57
N VAL A 302 8.73 13.41 -17.59
CA VAL A 302 8.40 11.96 -17.68
C VAL A 302 7.51 11.70 -18.87
N VAL A 303 6.45 12.49 -19.09
CA VAL A 303 5.55 12.34 -20.25
C VAL A 303 6.34 12.41 -21.56
N ASN A 304 7.27 13.35 -21.69
CA ASN A 304 8.07 13.50 -22.90
C ASN A 304 9.03 12.32 -23.12
N GLU A 305 9.74 11.89 -22.10
CA GLU A 305 10.68 10.77 -22.18
C GLU A 305 9.99 9.43 -22.45
N MET A 306 8.75 9.27 -21.99
CA MET A 306 7.97 8.03 -22.20
C MET A 306 7.35 7.92 -23.59
N LYS A 307 7.28 9.01 -24.39
CA LYS A 307 6.78 8.97 -25.78
C LYS A 307 7.61 7.98 -26.60
N GLY A 308 6.93 7.05 -27.28
CA GLY A 308 7.58 6.01 -28.07
C GLY A 308 8.28 4.89 -27.27
N LYS A 309 8.36 5.00 -25.95
CA LYS A 309 8.93 3.96 -25.10
C LYS A 309 7.86 2.99 -24.58
N THR A 310 6.69 3.53 -24.21
CA THR A 310 5.52 2.74 -23.80
C THR A 310 4.24 3.42 -24.29
N ARG A 311 3.12 2.70 -24.23
CA ARG A 311 1.79 3.29 -24.49
C ARG A 311 1.49 4.28 -23.36
N LEU A 312 1.03 5.47 -23.73
CA LEU A 312 0.55 6.50 -22.81
C LEU A 312 -0.97 6.65 -22.93
N LEU A 313 -1.63 7.04 -21.82
CA LEU A 313 -3.01 7.52 -21.88
C LEU A 313 -3.08 8.86 -22.63
N ASP A 314 -4.21 9.15 -23.26
CA ASP A 314 -4.42 10.42 -24.01
C ASP A 314 -4.23 11.63 -23.08
N ARG A 315 -4.77 11.57 -21.86
CA ARG A 315 -4.44 12.50 -20.76
C ARG A 315 -3.42 11.82 -19.86
N THR A 316 -2.15 11.90 -20.20
CA THR A 316 -1.10 11.21 -19.48
C THR A 316 -0.82 11.86 -18.14
N HIS A 317 -0.72 13.21 -18.05
CA HIS A 317 -0.57 13.91 -16.78
C HIS A 317 -1.94 14.32 -16.23
N ARG A 318 -2.19 13.92 -14.98
CA ARG A 318 -3.44 14.15 -14.24
C ARG A 318 -3.11 14.56 -12.80
N PHE A 319 -4.10 14.96 -12.03
CA PHE A 319 -3.88 15.35 -10.63
C PHE A 319 -5.11 15.02 -9.76
N ALA A 320 -4.86 14.68 -8.49
CA ALA A 320 -5.87 14.43 -7.48
C ALA A 320 -5.29 14.37 -6.05
N GLY A 321 -6.13 14.19 -5.05
CA GLY A 321 -5.79 14.20 -3.63
C GLY A 321 -5.18 12.89 -3.11
N PHE A 322 -4.07 12.44 -3.67
CA PHE A 322 -3.36 11.23 -3.22
C PHE A 322 -2.65 11.46 -1.89
N ARG A 323 -2.98 10.67 -0.86
CA ARG A 323 -2.37 10.78 0.47
C ARG A 323 -0.86 10.51 0.45
N VAL A 324 -0.41 9.59 -0.38
CA VAL A 324 1.01 9.23 -0.50
C VAL A 324 1.87 10.36 -1.07
N LEU A 325 1.28 11.35 -1.74
CA LEU A 325 1.98 12.51 -2.32
C LEU A 325 1.98 13.75 -1.40
N LYS A 326 1.51 13.64 -0.17
CA LYS A 326 1.33 14.79 0.75
C LYS A 326 2.61 15.20 1.51
N ALA A 327 3.80 14.86 1.02
CA ALA A 327 5.03 15.41 1.59
C ALA A 327 5.11 16.92 1.29
N PRO A 328 5.18 17.81 2.30
CA PRO A 328 5.18 19.25 2.05
C PRO A 328 6.50 19.76 1.48
N ASP A 329 7.57 19.01 1.68
CA ASP A 329 8.97 19.37 1.43
C ASP A 329 9.67 18.50 0.36
N VAL A 330 8.93 17.52 -0.22
CA VAL A 330 9.49 16.59 -1.21
C VAL A 330 8.65 16.59 -2.48
N PRO A 331 9.19 16.99 -3.65
CA PRO A 331 8.52 16.83 -4.94
C PRO A 331 8.12 15.36 -5.14
N SER A 332 6.84 15.13 -5.45
CA SER A 332 6.25 13.78 -5.39
C SER A 332 5.33 13.53 -6.58
N VAL A 333 5.45 12.36 -7.20
CA VAL A 333 4.54 11.89 -8.25
C VAL A 333 4.11 10.45 -8.00
N LEU A 334 2.93 10.08 -8.52
CA LEU A 334 2.47 8.71 -8.63
C LEU A 334 2.41 8.34 -10.11
N ILE A 335 3.01 7.21 -10.46
CA ILE A 335 3.05 6.68 -11.83
C ILE A 335 2.24 5.41 -11.88
N GLU A 336 1.16 5.43 -12.67
CA GLU A 336 0.46 4.24 -13.10
C GLU A 336 1.16 3.69 -14.33
N LEU A 337 1.78 2.52 -14.21
CA LEU A 337 2.53 1.89 -15.30
C LEU A 337 1.61 1.39 -16.43
N GLY A 338 0.34 1.14 -16.12
CA GLY A 338 -0.69 0.62 -16.99
C GLY A 338 -1.80 -0.04 -16.16
N PHE A 339 -2.71 -0.77 -16.82
CA PHE A 339 -3.88 -1.36 -16.19
C PHE A 339 -3.86 -2.88 -16.25
N LEU A 340 -3.87 -3.56 -15.10
CA LEU A 340 -3.86 -5.03 -15.02
C LEU A 340 -5.12 -5.70 -15.57
N THR A 341 -6.22 -4.95 -15.70
CA THR A 341 -7.45 -5.42 -16.38
C THR A 341 -7.32 -5.48 -17.90
N ASN A 342 -6.32 -4.80 -18.49
CA ASN A 342 -6.02 -4.88 -19.89
C ASN A 342 -4.98 -5.98 -20.18
N LYS A 343 -5.32 -6.95 -21.02
CA LYS A 343 -4.45 -8.11 -21.32
C LYS A 343 -3.08 -7.73 -21.94
N TYR A 344 -3.01 -6.62 -22.67
CA TYR A 344 -1.77 -6.16 -23.29
C TYR A 344 -0.87 -5.48 -22.25
N ASP A 345 -1.44 -4.60 -21.40
CA ASP A 345 -0.71 -3.97 -20.32
C ASP A 345 -0.22 -5.01 -19.31
N GLU A 346 -1.07 -5.96 -18.87
CA GLU A 346 -0.67 -7.03 -17.96
C GLU A 346 0.52 -7.84 -18.52
N ARG A 347 0.51 -8.15 -19.82
CA ARG A 347 1.63 -8.85 -20.48
C ARG A 347 2.91 -8.01 -20.50
N GLU A 348 2.81 -6.72 -20.83
CA GLU A 348 3.95 -5.78 -20.83
C GLU A 348 4.51 -5.61 -19.43
N LEU A 349 3.68 -5.32 -18.43
CA LEU A 349 4.04 -5.12 -17.03
C LEU A 349 4.72 -6.36 -16.42
N SER A 350 4.32 -7.55 -16.84
CA SER A 350 4.94 -8.83 -16.43
C SER A 350 6.28 -9.10 -17.14
N SER A 351 6.61 -8.37 -18.22
CA SER A 351 7.83 -8.58 -19.01
C SER A 351 9.03 -7.87 -18.40
N SER A 352 10.10 -8.60 -18.14
CA SER A 352 11.38 -8.02 -17.69
C SER A 352 11.99 -7.09 -18.75
N LYS A 353 11.84 -7.41 -20.04
CA LYS A 353 12.34 -6.58 -21.16
C LYS A 353 11.63 -5.21 -21.18
N TRP A 354 10.30 -5.19 -21.08
CA TRP A 354 9.53 -3.95 -21.01
C TRP A 354 9.89 -3.16 -19.76
N ARG A 355 9.94 -3.81 -18.60
CA ARG A 355 10.27 -3.21 -17.31
C ARG A 355 11.63 -2.49 -17.34
N ASN A 356 12.66 -3.14 -17.88
CA ASN A 356 14.00 -2.56 -17.97
C ASN A 356 14.01 -1.37 -18.95
N LYS A 357 13.35 -1.47 -20.09
CA LYS A 357 13.21 -0.37 -21.06
C LYS A 357 12.56 0.87 -20.45
N VAL A 358 11.47 0.68 -19.70
CA VAL A 358 10.73 1.79 -19.07
C VAL A 358 11.50 2.35 -17.87
N ALA A 359 12.19 1.51 -17.10
CA ALA A 359 13.05 1.96 -16.00
C ALA A 359 14.24 2.81 -16.52
N GLU A 360 14.85 2.43 -17.64
CA GLU A 360 15.88 3.25 -18.30
C GLU A 360 15.31 4.62 -18.73
N ALA A 361 14.17 4.66 -19.39
CA ALA A 361 13.54 5.92 -19.80
C ALA A 361 13.19 6.81 -18.60
N LEU A 362 12.66 6.20 -17.51
CA LEU A 362 12.37 6.95 -16.29
C LEU A 362 13.64 7.46 -15.60
N SER A 363 14.74 6.70 -15.65
CA SER A 363 16.05 7.14 -15.16
C SER A 363 16.58 8.34 -15.97
N GLN A 364 16.35 8.36 -17.31
CA GLN A 364 16.69 9.50 -18.16
C GLN A 364 15.84 10.73 -17.80
N ALA A 365 14.53 10.58 -17.59
CA ALA A 365 13.65 11.64 -17.15
C ALA A 365 14.11 12.26 -15.81
N ILE A 366 14.49 11.41 -14.84
CA ILE A 366 15.02 11.84 -13.54
C ILE A 366 16.34 12.63 -13.73
N ASN A 367 17.23 12.15 -14.59
CA ASN A 367 18.48 12.86 -14.87
C ASN A 367 18.21 14.23 -15.51
N GLN A 368 17.32 14.30 -16.48
CA GLN A 368 16.94 15.56 -17.14
C GLN A 368 16.32 16.55 -16.14
N TYR A 369 15.45 16.07 -15.25
CA TYR A 369 14.84 16.89 -14.22
C TYR A 369 15.89 17.57 -13.33
N PHE A 370 16.87 16.83 -12.82
CA PHE A 370 17.89 17.41 -11.95
C PHE A 370 18.89 18.30 -12.69
N VAL A 371 19.19 18.01 -13.96
CA VAL A 371 20.00 18.90 -14.81
C VAL A 371 19.28 20.22 -15.03
N THR A 372 18.00 20.20 -15.38
CA THR A 372 17.21 21.42 -15.61
C THR A 372 17.01 22.20 -14.30
N ALA A 373 16.78 21.54 -13.18
CA ALA A 373 16.67 22.21 -11.87
C ALA A 373 17.98 22.83 -11.39
N ALA A 374 19.14 22.37 -11.87
CA ALA A 374 20.44 22.99 -11.58
C ALA A 374 20.74 24.24 -12.43
N LEU A 375 20.03 24.42 -13.54
CA LEU A 375 20.15 25.61 -14.40
C LEU A 375 19.22 26.76 -13.97
N ASP A 376 18.18 26.44 -13.19
CA ASP A 376 17.19 27.41 -12.69
C ASP A 376 17.61 28.03 -11.32
N ASN A 377 18.71 27.55 -10.69
CA ASN A 377 19.31 28.03 -9.44
C ASN A 377 20.67 28.66 -9.67
#